data_76eb872e8124d26eb1472b6109307a8c
#
_entry.id   76eb872e8124d26eb1472b6109307a8c
#
_cell.length_a   1.000
_cell.length_b   1.000
_cell.length_c   1.000
_cell.angle_alpha   90.00
_cell.angle_beta   90.00
_cell.angle_gamma   90.00
#
_symmetry.space_group_name_H-M   'P 1'
#
loop_
_entity.id
_entity.type
_entity.pdbx_description
1 polymer ?
#
loop_
_entity_poly.entity_id
_entity_poly.type
_entity_poly.pdbx_seq_one_letter_code
_entity_poly.pdbx_strand_id
1 'polypeptide(L)'
;MRAIAALLLLTAPACALDCKLPAKEMARTELLFGAGTVSESAWHQFLSREVTPRFPDGLTALEGYGQWKADGGTIAKERARVLLIWHSPDEKTDAALDAIRGAYKKQFHQQSVMRVDGEDCVSF
;
A
#
# COMPACT_ATOMS: atom_id res chain seq x y z
N MET A 1 47.80 7.69 -25.23
CA MET A 1 46.40 8.21 -25.38
C MET A 1 45.43 7.17 -24.83
N ARG A 2 44.79 7.47 -23.71
CA ARG A 2 43.82 6.58 -23.09
C ARG A 2 42.42 7.09 -23.49
N ALA A 3 41.69 6.33 -24.25
CA ALA A 3 40.31 6.63 -24.61
C ALA A 3 39.41 6.34 -23.41
N ILE A 4 38.74 7.37 -22.88
CA ILE A 4 37.71 7.26 -21.84
C ILE A 4 36.40 6.98 -22.59
N ALA A 5 35.93 5.75 -22.52
CA ALA A 5 34.60 5.40 -23.00
C ALA A 5 33.55 5.97 -22.04
N ALA A 6 32.81 6.98 -22.47
CA ALA A 6 31.67 7.50 -21.74
C ALA A 6 30.49 6.50 -21.87
N LEU A 7 30.12 5.87 -20.77
CA LEU A 7 28.95 5.03 -20.67
C LEU A 7 27.69 5.92 -20.63
N LEU A 8 26.99 6.07 -21.73
CA LEU A 8 25.68 6.72 -21.76
C LEU A 8 24.66 5.79 -21.06
N LEU A 9 24.29 6.13 -19.83
CA LEU A 9 23.13 5.55 -19.18
C LEU A 9 21.86 6.07 -19.90
N LEU A 10 21.27 5.24 -20.75
CA LEU A 10 19.91 5.49 -21.27
C LEU A 10 18.93 5.27 -20.11
N THR A 11 18.50 6.36 -19.49
CA THR A 11 17.32 6.34 -18.63
C THR A 11 16.10 6.21 -19.52
N ALA A 12 15.45 5.04 -19.50
CA ALA A 12 14.14 4.90 -20.15
C ALA A 12 13.16 5.88 -19.46
N PRO A 13 12.35 6.65 -20.21
CA PRO A 13 11.32 7.49 -19.61
C PRO A 13 10.34 6.59 -18.86
N ALA A 14 10.07 6.91 -17.59
CA ALA A 14 8.92 6.34 -16.89
C ALA A 14 7.68 6.67 -17.73
N CYS A 15 6.89 5.65 -18.10
CA CYS A 15 5.69 5.83 -18.89
C CYS A 15 4.66 6.52 -17.99
N ALA A 16 4.54 7.84 -18.07
CA ALA A 16 3.50 8.61 -17.38
C ALA A 16 2.15 8.25 -18.00
N LEU A 17 1.10 8.16 -17.16
CA LEU A 17 -0.25 7.92 -17.63
C LEU A 17 -0.77 9.16 -18.40
N ASP A 18 -1.37 8.94 -19.55
CA ASP A 18 -2.04 10.00 -20.32
C ASP A 18 -3.47 10.20 -19.81
N CYS A 19 -3.59 10.92 -18.71
CA CYS A 19 -4.89 11.18 -18.08
C CYS A 19 -5.68 12.26 -18.81
N LYS A 20 -6.92 11.94 -19.21
CA LYS A 20 -7.84 12.92 -19.80
C LYS A 20 -8.41 13.86 -18.72
N LEU A 21 -8.34 15.17 -18.96
CA LEU A 21 -8.92 16.16 -18.06
C LEU A 21 -10.43 15.90 -17.80
N PRO A 22 -10.90 16.08 -16.55
CA PRO A 22 -10.23 16.68 -15.39
C PRO A 22 -9.39 15.71 -14.55
N ALA A 23 -9.24 14.44 -14.95
CA ALA A 23 -8.49 13.43 -14.18
C ALA A 23 -7.01 13.83 -14.04
N LYS A 24 -6.44 13.49 -12.88
CA LYS A 24 -5.02 13.66 -12.56
C LYS A 24 -4.42 12.28 -12.27
N GLU A 25 -3.15 12.13 -12.61
CA GLU A 25 -2.39 10.95 -12.22
C GLU A 25 -2.15 10.95 -10.70
N MET A 26 -2.46 9.83 -10.07
CA MET A 26 -2.23 9.59 -8.65
C MET A 26 -1.65 8.19 -8.45
N ALA A 27 -0.76 8.07 -7.48
CA ALA A 27 -0.35 6.76 -7.00
C ALA A 27 -1.50 6.11 -6.23
N ARG A 28 -1.67 4.80 -6.40
CA ARG A 28 -2.60 3.98 -5.64
C ARG A 28 -1.82 2.94 -4.85
N THR A 29 -2.12 2.84 -3.57
CA THR A 29 -1.62 1.77 -2.72
C THR A 29 -2.75 0.98 -2.11
N GLU A 30 -2.65 -0.33 -2.17
CA GLU A 30 -3.49 -1.28 -1.44
C GLU A 30 -2.66 -1.90 -0.33
N LEU A 31 -3.15 -1.84 0.91
CA LEU A 31 -2.57 -2.56 2.03
C LEU A 31 -3.53 -3.66 2.47
N LEU A 32 -3.06 -4.90 2.48
CA LEU A 32 -3.85 -6.06 2.86
C LEU A 32 -3.35 -6.61 4.19
N PHE A 33 -4.26 -6.68 5.15
CA PHE A 33 -3.98 -7.05 6.54
C PHE A 33 -4.72 -8.35 6.89
N GLY A 34 -4.00 -9.33 7.41
CA GLY A 34 -4.63 -10.45 8.10
C GLY A 34 -5.29 -9.96 9.40
N ALA A 35 -6.56 -10.26 9.60
CA ALA A 35 -7.35 -9.73 10.71
C ALA A 35 -8.15 -10.81 11.47
N GLY A 36 -7.70 -12.06 11.42
CA GLY A 36 -8.43 -13.18 12.02
C GLY A 36 -8.75 -13.00 13.49
N THR A 37 -7.84 -12.44 14.28
CA THR A 37 -7.98 -12.21 15.73
C THR A 37 -8.18 -10.74 16.11
N VAL A 38 -8.21 -9.82 15.13
CA VAL A 38 -8.34 -8.38 15.36
C VAL A 38 -9.82 -8.02 15.51
N SER A 39 -10.20 -7.47 16.67
CA SER A 39 -11.57 -7.01 16.89
C SER A 39 -11.88 -5.73 16.10
N GLU A 40 -13.17 -5.46 15.86
CA GLU A 40 -13.61 -4.22 15.21
C GLU A 40 -13.09 -2.97 15.95
N SER A 41 -13.22 -2.98 17.26
CA SER A 41 -12.76 -1.86 18.08
C SER A 41 -11.25 -1.62 17.95
N ALA A 42 -10.45 -2.70 17.97
CA ALA A 42 -8.99 -2.60 17.81
C ALA A 42 -8.62 -2.10 16.40
N TRP A 43 -9.34 -2.54 15.38
CA TRP A 43 -9.15 -2.06 14.02
C TRP A 43 -9.47 -0.57 13.89
N HIS A 44 -10.62 -0.11 14.40
CA HIS A 44 -10.98 1.31 14.37
C HIS A 44 -10.00 2.19 15.14
N GLN A 45 -9.49 1.71 16.27
CA GLN A 45 -8.44 2.42 17.01
C GLN A 45 -7.14 2.51 16.21
N PHE A 46 -6.76 1.43 15.54
CA PHE A 46 -5.60 1.43 14.65
C PHE A 46 -5.75 2.44 13.52
N LEU A 47 -6.90 2.45 12.83
CA LEU A 47 -7.19 3.44 11.79
C LEU A 47 -7.04 4.87 12.32
N SER A 48 -7.63 5.17 13.46
CA SER A 48 -7.63 6.52 14.05
C SER A 48 -6.24 7.00 14.45
N ARG A 49 -5.38 6.09 14.94
CA ARG A 49 -4.06 6.45 15.48
C ARG A 49 -2.96 6.40 14.45
N GLU A 50 -3.00 5.43 13.57
CA GLU A 50 -1.88 5.12 12.68
C GLU A 50 -2.14 5.51 11.23
N VAL A 51 -3.38 5.43 10.77
CA VAL A 51 -3.69 5.62 9.34
C VAL A 51 -4.22 7.03 9.06
N THR A 52 -5.31 7.41 9.71
CA THR A 52 -5.98 8.70 9.46
C THR A 52 -5.05 9.91 9.58
N PRO A 53 -4.17 10.00 10.60
CA PRO A 53 -3.26 11.16 10.69
C PRO A 53 -2.24 11.25 9.55
N ARG A 54 -1.93 10.13 8.90
CA ARG A 54 -0.99 10.08 7.78
C ARG A 54 -1.67 10.31 6.43
N PHE A 55 -2.95 9.98 6.33
CA PHE A 55 -3.75 10.11 5.10
C PHE A 55 -5.08 10.82 5.39
N PRO A 56 -5.03 12.09 5.83
CA PRO A 56 -6.25 12.84 6.18
C PRO A 56 -7.12 13.18 4.99
N ASP A 57 -6.56 13.18 3.77
CA ASP A 57 -7.29 13.53 2.54
C ASP A 57 -8.23 12.43 2.05
N GLY A 58 -8.06 11.21 2.55
CA GLY A 58 -8.99 10.14 2.27
C GLY A 58 -8.34 8.76 2.14
N LEU A 59 -9.12 7.78 2.52
CA LEU A 59 -8.84 6.36 2.34
C LEU A 59 -10.16 5.59 2.31
N THR A 60 -10.12 4.39 1.76
CA THR A 60 -11.26 3.45 1.82
C THR A 60 -10.80 2.19 2.54
N ALA A 61 -11.54 1.81 3.59
CA ALA A 61 -11.32 0.56 4.29
C ALA A 61 -12.38 -0.46 3.90
N LEU A 62 -11.94 -1.65 3.52
CA LEU A 62 -12.79 -2.77 3.13
C LEU A 62 -12.56 -3.96 4.05
N GLU A 63 -13.59 -4.76 4.24
CA GLU A 63 -13.49 -6.08 4.86
C GLU A 63 -13.53 -7.16 3.77
N GLY A 64 -12.72 -8.19 3.95
CA GLY A 64 -12.63 -9.30 3.03
C GLY A 64 -12.27 -10.61 3.72
N TYR A 65 -12.16 -11.65 2.91
CA TYR A 65 -11.67 -12.97 3.31
C TYR A 65 -10.39 -13.28 2.56
N GLY A 66 -9.35 -13.62 3.33
CA GLY A 66 -8.12 -14.16 2.81
C GLY A 66 -8.07 -15.68 2.95
N GLN A 67 -7.43 -16.33 2.01
CA GLN A 67 -7.09 -17.75 2.11
C GLN A 67 -5.74 -18.02 1.44
N TRP A 68 -4.99 -18.94 2.05
CA TRP A 68 -3.71 -19.37 1.48
C TRP A 68 -3.44 -20.81 1.86
N LYS A 69 -2.54 -21.44 1.13
CA LYS A 69 -2.05 -22.76 1.46
C LYS A 69 -0.98 -22.64 2.55
N ALA A 70 -1.31 -23.10 3.74
CA ALA A 70 -0.39 -23.17 4.86
C ALA A 70 0.63 -24.31 4.70
N ASP A 71 1.67 -24.28 5.52
CA ASP A 71 2.61 -25.37 5.62
C ASP A 71 1.88 -26.69 5.93
N GLY A 72 2.19 -27.75 5.17
CA GLY A 72 1.47 -29.03 5.28
C GLY A 72 0.27 -29.19 4.34
N GLY A 73 -0.04 -28.18 3.52
CA GLY A 73 -1.01 -28.27 2.42
C GLY A 73 -2.46 -27.94 2.77
N THR A 74 -2.76 -27.61 4.03
CA THR A 74 -4.09 -27.19 4.47
C THR A 74 -4.38 -25.75 4.03
N ILE A 75 -5.60 -25.47 3.58
CA ILE A 75 -6.04 -24.11 3.27
C ILE A 75 -6.43 -23.40 4.55
N ALA A 76 -5.65 -22.39 4.92
CA ALA A 76 -5.99 -21.45 5.99
C ALA A 76 -6.93 -20.37 5.46
N LYS A 77 -7.90 -19.98 6.27
CA LYS A 77 -8.89 -18.93 5.97
C LYS A 77 -8.97 -17.98 7.13
N GLU A 78 -8.96 -16.69 6.85
CA GLU A 78 -9.15 -15.67 7.89
C GLU A 78 -9.85 -14.43 7.33
N ARG A 79 -10.35 -13.61 8.25
CA ARG A 79 -10.80 -12.26 7.91
C ARG A 79 -9.60 -11.43 7.47
N ALA A 80 -9.84 -10.56 6.50
CA ALA A 80 -8.84 -9.62 5.99
C ALA A 80 -9.41 -8.20 6.02
N ARG A 81 -8.52 -7.22 6.14
CA ARG A 81 -8.82 -5.81 5.95
C ARG A 81 -7.99 -5.29 4.80
N VAL A 82 -8.59 -4.42 4.02
CA VAL A 82 -7.92 -3.77 2.88
C VAL A 82 -8.07 -2.28 3.02
N LEU A 83 -6.96 -1.56 2.89
CA LEU A 83 -6.96 -0.10 2.73
C LEU A 83 -6.64 0.21 1.28
N LEU A 84 -7.47 1.04 0.66
CA LEU A 84 -7.24 1.66 -0.64
C LEU A 84 -6.93 3.13 -0.41
N ILE A 85 -5.78 3.58 -0.91
CA ILE A 85 -5.31 4.95 -0.71
C ILE A 85 -4.79 5.48 -2.04
N TRP A 86 -5.39 6.57 -2.55
CA TRP A 86 -4.84 7.36 -3.65
C TRP A 86 -4.08 8.54 -3.06
N HIS A 87 -2.87 8.75 -3.51
CA HIS A 87 -1.96 9.72 -2.92
C HIS A 87 -0.95 10.27 -3.93
N SER A 88 -0.23 11.32 -3.55
CA SER A 88 0.91 11.79 -4.33
C SER A 88 2.08 10.80 -4.23
N PRO A 89 2.78 10.53 -5.33
CA PRO A 89 3.95 9.66 -5.32
C PRO A 89 5.18 10.42 -4.81
N ASP A 90 5.43 10.36 -3.50
CA ASP A 90 6.59 10.98 -2.87
C ASP A 90 7.16 10.13 -1.73
N GLU A 91 8.43 10.40 -1.36
CA GLU A 91 9.14 9.65 -0.32
C GLU A 91 8.47 9.74 1.06
N LYS A 92 7.85 10.88 1.38
CA LYS A 92 7.16 11.08 2.66
C LYS A 92 5.95 10.16 2.76
N THR A 93 5.18 10.06 1.69
CA THR A 93 4.04 9.15 1.59
C THR A 93 4.48 7.70 1.65
N ASP A 94 5.57 7.36 0.98
CA ASP A 94 6.14 6.02 1.01
C ASP A 94 6.56 5.61 2.43
N ALA A 95 7.26 6.49 3.14
CA ALA A 95 7.62 6.27 4.55
C ALA A 95 6.39 6.15 5.46
N ALA A 96 5.31 6.90 5.21
CA ALA A 96 4.05 6.81 5.96
C ALA A 96 3.38 5.44 5.77
N LEU A 97 3.36 4.91 4.55
CA LEU A 97 2.83 3.57 4.24
C LEU A 97 3.61 2.47 4.96
N ASP A 98 4.93 2.56 4.96
CA ASP A 98 5.78 1.60 5.67
C ASP A 98 5.64 1.70 7.20
N ALA A 99 5.43 2.90 7.73
CA ALA A 99 5.14 3.11 9.15
C ALA A 99 3.83 2.43 9.57
N ILE A 100 2.77 2.54 8.75
CA ILE A 100 1.48 1.86 8.99
C ILE A 100 1.67 0.34 9.02
N ARG A 101 2.37 -0.22 8.04
CA ARG A 101 2.67 -1.65 7.95
C ARG A 101 3.45 -2.14 9.18
N GLY A 102 4.47 -1.39 9.57
CA GLY A 102 5.29 -1.68 10.75
C GLY A 102 4.48 -1.66 12.05
N ALA A 103 3.65 -0.63 12.23
CA ALA A 103 2.79 -0.50 13.41
C ALA A 103 1.79 -1.65 13.53
N TYR A 104 1.15 -2.04 12.42
CA TYR A 104 0.21 -3.16 12.40
C TYR A 104 0.89 -4.48 12.78
N LYS A 105 2.01 -4.80 12.15
CA LYS A 105 2.79 -6.01 12.45
C LYS A 105 3.16 -6.10 13.92
N LYS A 106 3.60 -4.98 14.50
CA LYS A 106 3.99 -4.91 15.91
C LYS A 106 2.80 -5.05 16.84
N GLN A 107 1.71 -4.31 16.58
CA GLN A 107 0.54 -4.27 17.47
C GLN A 107 -0.24 -5.59 17.48
N PHE A 108 -0.38 -6.22 16.31
CA PHE A 108 -1.22 -7.42 16.14
C PHE A 108 -0.41 -8.69 15.90
N HIS A 109 0.90 -8.65 16.12
CA HIS A 109 1.81 -9.80 16.00
C HIS A 109 1.74 -10.49 14.63
N GLN A 110 1.57 -9.70 13.57
CA GLN A 110 1.53 -10.18 12.20
C GLN A 110 2.92 -10.22 11.58
N GLN A 111 3.20 -11.24 10.77
CA GLN A 111 4.48 -11.38 10.10
C GLN A 111 4.61 -10.42 8.90
N SER A 112 3.52 -10.16 8.22
CA SER A 112 3.52 -9.34 7.00
C SER A 112 2.22 -8.55 6.85
N VAL A 113 2.33 -7.44 6.12
CA VAL A 113 1.21 -6.71 5.52
C VAL A 113 1.56 -6.57 4.05
N MET A 114 0.74 -7.14 3.17
CA MET A 114 0.96 -7.02 1.72
C MET A 114 0.72 -5.58 1.28
N ARG A 115 1.61 -5.07 0.44
CA ARG A 115 1.47 -3.79 -0.22
C ARG A 115 1.45 -4.01 -1.73
N VAL A 116 0.48 -3.42 -2.40
CA VAL A 116 0.37 -3.40 -3.86
C VAL A 116 0.31 -1.95 -4.30
N ASP A 117 1.17 -1.56 -5.21
CA ASP A 117 1.25 -0.20 -5.73
C ASP A 117 0.85 -0.17 -7.21
N GLY A 118 0.23 0.91 -7.61
CA GLY A 118 -0.17 1.18 -8.97
C GLY A 118 -0.35 2.69 -9.20
N GLU A 119 -0.73 3.04 -10.41
CA GLU A 119 -1.00 4.41 -10.82
C GLU A 119 -2.34 4.45 -11.54
N ASP A 120 -3.15 5.46 -11.23
CA ASP A 120 -4.48 5.62 -11.80
C ASP A 120 -4.72 7.07 -12.22
N CYS A 121 -5.60 7.25 -13.19
CA CYS A 121 -6.18 8.56 -13.51
C CYS A 121 -7.41 8.78 -12.62
N VAL A 122 -7.34 9.76 -11.72
CA VAL A 122 -8.39 10.03 -10.71
C VAL A 122 -9.02 11.39 -10.97
N SER A 123 -10.36 11.44 -10.93
CA SER A 123 -11.16 12.67 -10.99
C SER A 123 -12.21 12.68 -9.87
N PHE A 124 -12.53 13.88 -9.38
CA PHE A 124 -13.52 14.13 -8.34
C PHE A 124 -14.66 15.01 -8.86
#